data_a87af2f33aa83df7eea86f0abb9b0777
#
_entry.id   a87af2f33aa83df7eea86f0abb9b0777
#
_cell.length_a   1.000
_cell.length_b   1.000
_cell.length_c   1.000
_cell.angle_alpha   90.00
_cell.angle_beta   90.00
_cell.angle_gamma   90.00
#
_symmetry.space_group_name_H-M   'P 1'
#
loop_
_entity.id
_entity.type
_entity.pdbx_description
1 polymer ?
#
loop_
_entity_poly.entity_id
_entity_poly.type
_entity_poly.pdbx_seq_one_letter_code
_entity_poly.pdbx_strand_id
1 'polypeptide(L)'
;DGKEHALTLAETANTLPINKVEMNDTKIGVITSGIPYQYVKEALPEASVLKLGMVNPLPRKLIEEFASKVDTLYVVEELDPVIETQVKSWGIKAIGKEIFTVQGEYSANMLREAILKEELDISKPAQAPGRPPILCPGCPHRSVYYVLNKLKMHAAGDIGCYTLGAVAPLSVVDTTICMGASISSLHGM
;
A
#
# COMPACT_ATOMS: atom_id res chain seq x y z
N ASP A 1 -27.85 -0.87 15.47
CA ASP A 1 -28.04 -0.93 14.03
C ASP A 1 -26.72 -0.57 13.33
N GLY A 2 -26.33 -1.35 12.30
CA GLY A 2 -25.06 -1.15 11.62
C GLY A 2 -24.91 0.21 10.94
N LYS A 3 -25.99 0.80 10.46
CA LYS A 3 -26.00 2.15 9.89
C LYS A 3 -25.73 3.23 10.92
N GLU A 4 -26.31 3.12 12.09
CA GLU A 4 -26.13 4.07 13.19
C GLU A 4 -24.68 4.02 13.69
N HIS A 5 -24.09 2.83 13.80
CA HIS A 5 -22.70 2.64 14.14
C HIS A 5 -21.74 3.26 13.11
N ALA A 6 -22.01 3.08 11.82
CA ALA A 6 -21.22 3.67 10.73
C ALA A 6 -21.27 5.21 10.75
N LEU A 7 -22.43 5.80 11.01
CA LEU A 7 -22.58 7.26 11.16
C LEU A 7 -21.81 7.79 12.38
N THR A 8 -21.89 7.10 13.51
CA THR A 8 -21.15 7.46 14.72
C THR A 8 -19.63 7.39 14.50
N LEU A 9 -19.16 6.36 13.80
CA LEU A 9 -17.75 6.23 13.41
C LEU A 9 -17.29 7.37 12.50
N ALA A 10 -18.10 7.74 11.51
CA ALA A 10 -17.78 8.82 10.59
C ALA A 10 -17.68 10.18 11.30
N GLU A 11 -18.56 10.43 12.28
CA GLU A 11 -18.47 11.66 13.11
C GLU A 11 -17.24 11.61 14.02
N THR A 12 -16.98 10.49 14.67
CA THR A 12 -15.83 10.30 15.56
C THR A 12 -14.50 10.46 14.81
N ALA A 13 -14.41 9.98 13.57
CA ALA A 13 -13.20 10.09 12.74
C ALA A 13 -12.67 11.52 12.61
N ASN A 14 -13.57 12.54 12.66
CA ASN A 14 -13.16 13.95 12.55
C ASN A 14 -12.34 14.46 13.75
N THR A 15 -12.43 13.81 14.89
CA THR A 15 -11.78 14.24 16.14
C THR A 15 -10.73 13.27 16.67
N LEU A 16 -10.50 12.17 15.94
CA LEU A 16 -9.51 11.17 16.35
C LEU A 16 -8.09 11.73 16.31
N PRO A 17 -7.31 11.60 17.38
CA PRO A 17 -5.95 12.14 17.47
C PRO A 17 -4.94 11.43 16.55
N ILE A 18 -5.33 10.29 15.97
CA ILE A 18 -4.53 9.60 14.96
C ILE A 18 -4.52 10.30 13.60
N ASN A 19 -5.53 11.16 13.34
CA ASN A 19 -5.57 12.05 12.19
C ASN A 19 -4.89 13.37 12.59
N LYS A 20 -3.78 13.71 11.95
CA LYS A 20 -2.95 14.85 12.33
C LYS A 20 -2.95 15.89 11.22
N VAL A 21 -3.24 17.13 11.61
CA VAL A 21 -3.08 18.32 10.75
C VAL A 21 -1.79 19.02 11.14
N GLU A 22 -0.89 19.17 10.19
CA GLU A 22 0.34 19.94 10.31
C GLU A 22 0.24 21.11 9.34
N MET A 23 -0.05 22.31 9.86
CA MET A 23 -0.14 23.52 9.04
C MET A 23 1.22 24.23 8.99
N ASN A 24 1.74 24.40 7.78
CA ASN A 24 2.95 25.16 7.46
C ASN A 24 2.60 26.20 6.38
N ASP A 25 3.31 26.19 5.22
CA ASP A 25 2.93 27.02 4.07
C ASP A 25 1.58 26.53 3.49
N THR A 26 0.71 27.47 3.16
CA THR A 26 -0.62 27.21 2.63
C THR A 26 -0.66 27.00 1.11
N LYS A 27 0.44 27.26 0.41
CA LYS A 27 0.49 27.08 -1.07
C LYS A 27 0.25 25.63 -1.47
N ILE A 28 0.83 24.70 -0.70
CA ILE A 28 0.71 23.27 -0.95
C ILE A 28 0.13 22.59 0.27
N GLY A 29 -1.03 21.96 0.09
CA GLY A 29 -1.62 21.04 1.06
C GLY A 29 -1.56 19.60 0.54
N VAL A 30 -1.27 18.66 1.42
CA VAL A 30 -1.19 17.24 1.06
C VAL A 30 -2.04 16.41 2.03
N ILE A 31 -2.98 15.66 1.49
CA ILE A 31 -3.66 14.59 2.23
C ILE A 31 -2.94 13.28 1.93
N THR A 32 -2.58 12.54 2.95
CA THR A 32 -1.83 11.29 2.81
C THR A 32 -2.08 10.34 3.98
N SER A 33 -1.73 9.07 3.81
CA SER A 33 -1.80 8.05 4.85
C SER A 33 -0.63 7.08 4.74
N GLY A 34 -0.35 6.33 5.80
CA GLY A 34 0.68 5.29 5.77
C GLY A 34 2.09 5.81 5.49
N ILE A 35 2.85 5.05 4.70
CA ILE A 35 4.26 5.34 4.38
C ILE A 35 4.44 6.57 3.48
N PRO A 36 3.54 6.88 2.51
CA PRO A 36 3.62 8.10 1.71
C PRO A 36 3.75 9.39 2.54
N TYR A 37 3.25 9.41 3.78
CA TYR A 37 3.47 10.53 4.68
C TYR A 37 4.96 10.86 4.89
N GLN A 38 5.81 9.84 5.02
CA GLN A 38 7.25 10.04 5.21
C GLN A 38 7.89 10.63 3.94
N TYR A 39 7.48 10.15 2.77
CA TYR A 39 7.95 10.68 1.50
C TYR A 39 7.53 12.14 1.29
N VAL A 40 6.30 12.48 1.70
CA VAL A 40 5.81 13.86 1.66
C VAL A 40 6.64 14.76 2.58
N LYS A 41 6.92 14.33 3.81
CA LYS A 41 7.72 15.12 4.77
C LYS A 41 9.15 15.35 4.29
N GLU A 42 9.74 14.39 3.59
CA GLU A 42 11.08 14.49 3.01
C GLU A 42 11.09 15.37 1.76
N ALA A 43 10.11 15.17 0.85
CA ALA A 43 10.07 15.87 -0.43
C ALA A 43 9.59 17.32 -0.30
N LEU A 44 8.64 17.57 0.60
CA LEU A 44 7.89 18.83 0.74
C LEU A 44 7.89 19.30 2.21
N PRO A 45 9.04 19.62 2.80
CA PRO A 45 9.14 19.94 4.24
C PRO A 45 8.28 21.13 4.65
N GLU A 46 8.05 22.08 3.73
CA GLU A 46 7.27 23.31 4.00
C GLU A 46 5.75 23.13 3.74
N ALA A 47 5.33 22.04 3.11
CA ALA A 47 3.92 21.83 2.80
C ALA A 47 3.08 21.62 4.07
N SER A 48 1.82 22.06 4.03
CA SER A 48 0.81 21.67 5.01
C SER A 48 0.36 20.23 4.75
N VAL A 49 0.25 19.44 5.80
CA VAL A 49 -0.05 17.99 5.65
C VAL A 49 -1.20 17.59 6.56
N LEU A 50 -2.19 16.92 5.99
CA LEU A 50 -3.18 16.14 6.72
C LEU A 50 -2.80 14.67 6.64
N LYS A 51 -2.22 14.15 7.71
CA LYS A 51 -1.93 12.72 7.86
C LYS A 51 -3.15 11.99 8.36
N LEU A 52 -3.70 11.10 7.57
CA LEU A 52 -4.80 10.23 7.96
C LEU A 52 -4.27 8.96 8.63
N GLY A 53 -4.69 8.75 9.88
CA GLY A 53 -4.49 7.48 10.59
C GLY A 53 -5.69 6.54 10.42
N MET A 54 -6.87 7.10 10.10
CA MET A 54 -8.07 6.35 9.74
C MET A 54 -8.49 6.72 8.32
N VAL A 55 -8.56 5.73 7.44
CA VAL A 55 -8.92 5.90 6.02
C VAL A 55 -10.32 5.38 5.67
N ASN A 56 -10.98 4.72 6.60
CA ASN A 56 -12.36 4.28 6.43
C ASN A 56 -13.10 4.19 7.78
N PRO A 57 -14.12 5.00 8.03
CA PRO A 57 -14.56 6.12 7.19
C PRO A 57 -13.56 7.29 7.19
N LEU A 58 -13.50 8.03 6.08
CA LEU A 58 -12.69 9.25 6.02
C LEU A 58 -13.30 10.38 6.89
N PRO A 59 -12.46 11.18 7.57
CA PRO A 59 -12.90 12.32 8.39
C PRO A 59 -13.28 13.51 7.50
N ARG A 60 -14.50 13.49 6.95
CA ARG A 60 -14.95 14.44 5.94
C ARG A 60 -14.82 15.89 6.37
N LYS A 61 -15.32 16.25 7.55
CA LYS A 61 -15.27 17.64 8.03
C LYS A 61 -13.82 18.13 8.21
N LEU A 62 -12.95 17.29 8.72
CA LEU A 62 -11.52 17.59 8.88
C LEU A 62 -10.85 17.81 7.53
N ILE A 63 -11.19 16.99 6.53
CA ILE A 63 -10.68 17.12 5.16
C ILE A 63 -11.19 18.39 4.49
N GLU A 64 -12.49 18.70 4.60
CA GLU A 64 -13.09 19.93 4.08
C GLU A 64 -12.46 21.18 4.71
N GLU A 65 -12.25 21.16 6.02
CA GLU A 65 -11.58 22.25 6.75
C GLU A 65 -10.14 22.42 6.32
N PHE A 66 -9.39 21.34 6.19
CA PHE A 66 -8.00 21.37 5.73
C PHE A 66 -7.91 21.90 4.29
N ALA A 67 -8.74 21.36 3.39
CA ALA A 67 -8.77 21.76 1.99
C ALA A 67 -9.08 23.26 1.80
N SER A 68 -9.89 23.84 2.66
CA SER A 68 -10.24 25.28 2.61
C SER A 68 -9.09 26.21 3.00
N LYS A 69 -8.03 25.68 3.59
CA LYS A 69 -6.87 26.45 4.12
C LYS A 69 -5.65 26.42 3.20
N VAL A 70 -5.71 25.73 2.08
CA VAL A 70 -4.58 25.56 1.16
C VAL A 70 -4.95 25.95 -0.26
N ASP A 71 -3.99 26.47 -1.01
CA ASP A 71 -4.21 26.93 -2.38
C ASP A 71 -4.29 25.77 -3.37
N THR A 72 -3.39 24.82 -3.26
CA THR A 72 -3.36 23.61 -4.09
C THR A 72 -3.35 22.37 -3.19
N LEU A 73 -4.32 21.50 -3.41
CA LEU A 73 -4.46 20.26 -2.65
C LEU A 73 -4.00 19.07 -3.47
N TYR A 74 -3.10 18.29 -2.90
CA TYR A 74 -2.67 17.00 -3.43
C TYR A 74 -3.18 15.85 -2.56
N VAL A 75 -3.52 14.73 -3.18
CA VAL A 75 -3.73 13.45 -2.49
C VAL A 75 -2.61 12.51 -2.87
N VAL A 76 -1.78 12.15 -1.89
CA VAL A 76 -0.64 11.26 -2.09
C VAL A 76 -0.93 9.92 -1.41
N GLU A 77 -1.30 8.95 -2.22
CA GLU A 77 -1.61 7.57 -1.81
C GLU A 77 -1.07 6.58 -2.83
N GLU A 78 -0.55 5.46 -2.37
CA GLU A 78 -0.08 4.38 -3.25
C GLU A 78 -1.26 3.55 -3.77
N LEU A 79 -1.06 2.84 -4.90
CA LEU A 79 -2.03 1.98 -5.54
C LEU A 79 -3.33 2.72 -5.95
N ASP A 80 -4.48 2.14 -5.65
CA ASP A 80 -5.78 2.66 -6.09
C ASP A 80 -6.16 3.99 -5.40
N PRO A 81 -6.88 4.90 -6.11
CA PRO A 81 -7.26 6.21 -5.60
C PRO A 81 -8.46 6.14 -4.65
N VAL A 82 -8.29 5.56 -3.46
CA VAL A 82 -9.37 5.38 -2.48
C VAL A 82 -9.70 6.71 -1.79
N ILE A 83 -8.68 7.40 -1.28
CA ILE A 83 -8.83 8.70 -0.61
C ILE A 83 -9.22 9.77 -1.63
N GLU A 84 -8.50 9.84 -2.74
CA GLU A 84 -8.74 10.81 -3.82
C GLU A 84 -10.16 10.73 -4.36
N THR A 85 -10.64 9.52 -4.65
CA THR A 85 -11.99 9.30 -5.18
C THR A 85 -13.07 9.82 -4.23
N GLN A 86 -12.90 9.56 -2.94
CA GLN A 86 -13.85 10.03 -1.94
C GLN A 86 -13.79 11.55 -1.76
N VAL A 87 -12.60 12.13 -1.68
CA VAL A 87 -12.39 13.58 -1.58
C VAL A 87 -13.02 14.30 -2.77
N LYS A 88 -12.77 13.83 -3.99
CA LYS A 88 -13.36 14.39 -5.22
C LYS A 88 -14.87 14.20 -5.27
N SER A 89 -15.44 13.11 -4.73
CA SER A 89 -16.87 12.87 -4.68
C SER A 89 -17.63 13.92 -3.83
N TRP A 90 -16.94 14.56 -2.90
CA TRP A 90 -17.49 15.66 -2.09
C TRP A 90 -17.36 17.03 -2.76
N GLY A 91 -16.88 17.08 -4.00
CA GLY A 91 -16.68 18.33 -4.75
C GLY A 91 -15.40 19.08 -4.42
N ILE A 92 -14.49 18.49 -3.63
CA ILE A 92 -13.21 19.09 -3.30
C ILE A 92 -12.25 18.87 -4.48
N LYS A 93 -11.67 19.97 -4.97
CA LYS A 93 -10.65 19.91 -6.02
C LYS A 93 -9.33 19.41 -5.42
N ALA A 94 -8.82 18.30 -5.91
CA ALA A 94 -7.56 17.74 -5.51
C ALA A 94 -6.83 17.12 -6.71
N ILE A 95 -5.52 17.14 -6.69
CA ILE A 95 -4.64 16.53 -7.68
C ILE A 95 -4.11 15.24 -7.08
N GLY A 96 -4.20 14.14 -7.81
CA GLY A 96 -3.76 12.83 -7.35
C GLY A 96 -3.22 11.99 -8.50
N LYS A 97 -3.96 10.98 -8.93
CA LYS A 97 -3.52 10.05 -9.98
C LYS A 97 -3.38 10.66 -11.37
N GLU A 98 -3.75 11.92 -11.56
CA GLU A 98 -3.39 12.66 -12.78
C GLU A 98 -1.88 12.82 -12.95
N ILE A 99 -1.14 12.88 -11.84
CA ILE A 99 0.32 13.05 -11.84
C ILE A 99 1.08 11.92 -11.13
N PHE A 100 0.40 11.07 -10.38
CA PHE A 100 1.00 9.95 -9.66
C PHE A 100 0.61 8.61 -10.28
N THR A 101 1.58 7.71 -10.39
CA THR A 101 1.33 6.33 -10.87
C THR A 101 0.43 5.55 -9.93
N VAL A 102 -0.35 4.61 -10.48
CA VAL A 102 -1.09 3.60 -9.70
C VAL A 102 -0.26 2.34 -9.45
N GLN A 103 0.94 2.26 -10.03
CA GLN A 103 1.79 1.07 -9.94
C GLN A 103 3.08 1.37 -9.20
N GLY A 104 3.49 0.41 -8.40
CA GLY A 104 4.76 0.45 -7.71
C GLY A 104 4.75 1.27 -6.43
N GLU A 105 5.90 1.31 -5.81
CA GLU A 105 6.17 2.04 -4.58
C GLU A 105 6.48 3.50 -4.87
N TYR A 106 6.04 4.41 -4.01
CA TYR A 106 6.37 5.82 -4.11
C TYR A 106 7.72 6.13 -3.46
N SER A 107 8.25 7.30 -3.77
CA SER A 107 9.48 7.83 -3.16
C SER A 107 9.45 9.35 -3.05
N ALA A 108 10.30 9.91 -2.20
CA ALA A 108 10.45 11.36 -2.10
C ALA A 108 10.86 12.00 -3.44
N ASN A 109 11.74 11.33 -4.19
CA ASN A 109 12.16 11.81 -5.51
C ASN A 109 11.01 11.89 -6.51
N MET A 110 10.17 10.86 -6.55
CA MET A 110 8.98 10.88 -7.42
C MET A 110 8.04 12.05 -7.08
N LEU A 111 7.88 12.37 -5.79
CA LEU A 111 7.06 13.51 -5.37
C LEU A 111 7.71 14.86 -5.77
N ARG A 112 9.03 15.00 -5.67
CA ARG A 112 9.75 16.18 -6.14
C ARG A 112 9.59 16.39 -7.65
N GLU A 113 9.77 15.34 -8.43
CA GLU A 113 9.56 15.39 -9.88
C GLU A 113 8.11 15.74 -10.24
N ALA A 114 7.13 15.08 -9.60
CA ALA A 114 5.72 15.24 -9.92
C ALA A 114 5.16 16.61 -9.49
N ILE A 115 5.49 17.10 -8.29
CA ILE A 115 4.92 18.30 -7.69
C ILE A 115 5.79 19.52 -7.95
N LEU A 116 7.11 19.43 -7.68
CA LEU A 116 8.04 20.57 -7.79
C LEU A 116 8.63 20.72 -9.19
N LYS A 117 8.43 19.74 -10.08
CA LYS A 117 9.00 19.69 -11.44
C LYS A 117 10.53 19.74 -11.42
N GLU A 118 11.15 19.19 -10.38
CA GLU A 118 12.58 19.07 -10.29
C GLU A 118 13.10 18.02 -11.30
N GLU A 119 14.15 18.36 -12.04
CA GLU A 119 14.88 17.39 -12.84
C GLU A 119 15.94 16.72 -11.94
N LEU A 120 15.69 15.48 -11.57
CA LEU A 120 16.61 14.72 -10.72
C LEU A 120 17.55 13.88 -11.57
N ASP A 121 18.85 14.06 -11.38
CA ASP A 121 19.86 13.16 -11.95
C ASP A 121 19.89 11.83 -11.16
N ILE A 122 18.94 10.97 -11.49
CA ILE A 122 18.88 9.63 -10.91
C ILE A 122 19.74 8.72 -11.77
N SER A 123 20.95 8.43 -11.31
CA SER A 123 21.79 7.40 -11.90
C SER A 123 21.02 6.08 -11.91
N LYS A 124 20.83 5.48 -13.11
CA LYS A 124 20.17 4.17 -13.21
C LYS A 124 20.96 3.16 -12.38
N PRO A 125 20.33 2.49 -11.42
CA PRO A 125 21.02 1.49 -10.64
C PRO A 125 21.59 0.41 -11.56
N ALA A 126 22.79 -0.07 -11.23
CA ALA A 126 23.38 -1.21 -11.95
C ALA A 126 22.40 -2.38 -11.91
N GLN A 127 22.21 -3.03 -13.06
CA GLN A 127 21.29 -4.15 -13.17
C GLN A 127 21.83 -5.31 -12.33
N ALA A 128 21.24 -5.52 -11.16
CA ALA A 128 21.60 -6.63 -10.29
C ALA A 128 21.09 -7.95 -10.89
N PRO A 129 21.84 -9.04 -10.78
CA PRO A 129 21.36 -10.36 -11.20
C PRO A 129 20.10 -10.73 -10.42
N GLY A 130 19.09 -11.25 -11.13
CA GLY A 130 17.85 -11.68 -10.53
C GLY A 130 18.10 -12.76 -9.46
N ARG A 131 17.54 -12.56 -8.28
CA ARG A 131 17.58 -13.54 -7.19
C ARG A 131 16.15 -14.02 -6.92
N PRO A 132 15.73 -15.16 -7.51
CA PRO A 132 14.43 -15.73 -7.20
C PRO A 132 14.36 -16.09 -5.71
N PRO A 133 13.19 -15.98 -5.09
CA PRO A 133 13.01 -16.40 -3.71
C PRO A 133 13.28 -17.90 -3.59
N ILE A 134 14.03 -18.29 -2.56
CA ILE A 134 14.37 -19.69 -2.27
C ILE A 134 14.14 -20.00 -0.79
N LEU A 135 13.92 -21.27 -0.48
CA LEU A 135 13.89 -21.73 0.90
C LEU A 135 15.25 -21.53 1.58
N CYS A 136 15.23 -21.08 2.83
CA CYS A 136 16.46 -20.84 3.60
C CYS A 136 17.36 -22.08 3.68
N PRO A 137 18.69 -21.92 3.82
CA PRO A 137 19.56 -23.02 4.18
C PRO A 137 19.13 -23.66 5.51
N GLY A 138 19.02 -24.99 5.55
CA GLY A 138 18.54 -25.72 6.73
C GLY A 138 17.04 -25.61 7.01
N CYS A 139 16.25 -25.05 6.08
CA CYS A 139 14.81 -24.96 6.23
C CYS A 139 14.16 -26.35 6.44
N PRO A 140 13.33 -26.53 7.48
CA PRO A 140 12.69 -27.84 7.75
C PRO A 140 11.74 -28.30 6.64
N HIS A 141 11.16 -27.36 5.88
CA HIS A 141 10.30 -27.71 4.74
C HIS A 141 11.03 -28.52 3.65
N ARG A 142 12.33 -28.32 3.49
CA ARG A 142 13.12 -29.02 2.45
C ARG A 142 13.08 -30.52 2.59
N SER A 143 13.21 -31.07 3.79
CA SER A 143 13.20 -32.50 4.03
C SER A 143 11.82 -33.11 3.75
N VAL A 144 10.75 -32.43 4.17
CA VAL A 144 9.37 -32.88 3.88
C VAL A 144 9.13 -32.89 2.39
N TYR A 145 9.45 -31.82 1.68
CA TYR A 145 9.27 -31.73 0.23
C TYR A 145 10.11 -32.75 -0.55
N TYR A 146 11.31 -33.00 -0.10
CA TYR A 146 12.14 -34.05 -0.68
C TYR A 146 11.47 -35.42 -0.60
N VAL A 147 10.89 -35.76 0.55
CA VAL A 147 10.18 -37.02 0.76
C VAL A 147 8.91 -37.10 -0.10
N LEU A 148 8.08 -36.06 -0.10
CA LEU A 148 6.87 -36.00 -0.90
C LEU A 148 7.18 -36.14 -2.40
N ASN A 149 8.22 -35.48 -2.89
CA ASN A 149 8.67 -35.61 -4.28
C ASN A 149 9.10 -37.04 -4.61
N LYS A 150 9.89 -37.68 -3.73
CA LYS A 150 10.29 -39.06 -3.90
C LYS A 150 9.11 -40.04 -3.96
N LEU A 151 8.12 -39.80 -3.14
CA LEU A 151 6.93 -40.63 -3.07
C LEU A 151 5.90 -40.33 -4.19
N LYS A 152 6.17 -39.28 -5.00
CA LYS A 152 5.25 -38.82 -6.06
C LYS A 152 3.85 -38.50 -5.54
N MET A 153 3.78 -37.92 -4.36
CA MET A 153 2.51 -37.51 -3.75
C MET A 153 2.05 -36.17 -4.30
N HIS A 154 0.73 -36.04 -4.47
CA HIS A 154 0.12 -34.75 -4.73
C HIS A 154 0.11 -33.91 -3.45
N ALA A 155 0.40 -32.62 -3.60
CA ALA A 155 0.43 -31.69 -2.48
C ALA A 155 -0.23 -30.36 -2.84
N ALA A 156 -1.19 -29.94 -2.02
CA ALA A 156 -1.71 -28.59 -2.05
C ALA A 156 -0.98 -27.74 -1.00
N GLY A 157 -0.52 -26.55 -1.38
CA GLY A 157 0.20 -25.63 -0.52
C GLY A 157 -0.57 -24.34 -0.26
N ASP A 158 -0.14 -23.63 0.75
CA ASP A 158 -0.63 -22.29 1.07
C ASP A 158 0.35 -21.21 0.60
N ILE A 159 -0.11 -19.97 0.49
CA ILE A 159 0.75 -18.84 0.21
C ILE A 159 1.74 -18.64 1.37
N GLY A 160 3.00 -18.51 1.02
CA GLY A 160 4.12 -18.36 1.95
C GLY A 160 5.31 -19.21 1.49
N CYS A 161 6.15 -19.65 2.42
CA CYS A 161 7.30 -20.54 2.11
C CYS A 161 6.85 -21.87 1.46
N TYR A 162 5.61 -22.30 1.66
CA TYR A 162 5.08 -23.50 1.00
C TYR A 162 5.04 -23.36 -0.52
N THR A 163 4.76 -22.17 -1.04
CA THR A 163 4.74 -21.88 -2.49
C THR A 163 6.11 -22.18 -3.13
N LEU A 164 7.20 -22.03 -2.39
CA LEU A 164 8.54 -22.32 -2.89
C LEU A 164 8.80 -23.82 -3.11
N GLY A 165 7.92 -24.68 -2.62
CA GLY A 165 7.93 -26.12 -2.93
C GLY A 165 7.43 -26.44 -4.35
N ALA A 166 6.78 -25.50 -5.03
CA ALA A 166 6.32 -25.67 -6.41
C ALA A 166 7.46 -25.55 -7.45
N VAL A 167 8.52 -24.83 -7.10
CA VAL A 167 9.64 -24.59 -8.04
C VAL A 167 10.75 -25.62 -7.90
N ALA A 168 11.53 -25.74 -8.97
CA ALA A 168 12.72 -26.62 -8.97
C ALA A 168 13.71 -26.22 -7.85
N PRO A 169 14.43 -27.18 -7.26
CA PRO A 169 14.50 -28.61 -7.59
C PRO A 169 13.43 -29.47 -6.90
N LEU A 170 12.61 -28.90 -6.01
CA LEU A 170 11.64 -29.65 -5.22
C LEU A 170 10.42 -30.06 -6.02
N SER A 171 9.77 -29.13 -6.71
CA SER A 171 8.66 -29.34 -7.65
C SER A 171 7.60 -30.31 -7.12
N VAL A 172 7.10 -30.05 -5.90
CA VAL A 172 6.21 -30.99 -5.19
C VAL A 172 4.82 -30.41 -4.92
N VAL A 173 4.70 -29.08 -4.89
CA VAL A 173 3.40 -28.44 -4.65
C VAL A 173 2.69 -28.23 -5.98
N ASP A 174 1.52 -28.87 -6.13
CA ASP A 174 0.74 -28.83 -7.36
C ASP A 174 -0.15 -27.58 -7.45
N THR A 175 -0.72 -27.14 -6.32
CA THR A 175 -1.62 -25.98 -6.27
C THR A 175 -1.31 -25.07 -5.09
N THR A 176 -1.46 -23.76 -5.33
CA THR A 176 -1.43 -22.73 -4.28
C THR A 176 -2.40 -21.63 -4.66
N ILE A 177 -3.38 -21.35 -3.80
CA ILE A 177 -4.43 -20.35 -4.07
C ILE A 177 -4.35 -19.19 -3.10
N CYS A 178 -4.55 -19.43 -1.80
CA CYS A 178 -4.46 -18.43 -0.75
C CYS A 178 -4.10 -19.11 0.58
N MET A 179 -3.77 -18.32 1.59
CA MET A 179 -3.45 -18.84 2.93
C MET A 179 -4.62 -19.61 3.51
N GLY A 180 -4.41 -20.88 3.87
CA GLY A 180 -5.41 -21.80 4.43
C GLY A 180 -6.22 -22.56 3.38
N ALA A 181 -6.11 -22.26 2.08
CA ALA A 181 -6.87 -22.94 1.04
C ALA A 181 -6.38 -24.34 0.70
N SER A 182 -5.19 -24.75 1.14
CA SER A 182 -4.62 -26.06 0.85
C SER A 182 -5.54 -27.23 1.27
N ILE A 183 -6.21 -27.09 2.41
CA ILE A 183 -7.10 -28.11 2.96
C ILE A 183 -8.31 -28.32 2.03
N SER A 184 -8.99 -27.23 1.65
CA SER A 184 -10.16 -27.30 0.77
C SER A 184 -9.78 -27.65 -0.67
N SER A 185 -8.63 -27.16 -1.16
CA SER A 185 -8.12 -27.50 -2.50
C SER A 185 -7.82 -28.99 -2.61
N LEU A 186 -7.14 -29.56 -1.62
CA LEU A 186 -6.81 -30.99 -1.63
C LEU A 186 -8.06 -31.86 -1.57
N HIS A 187 -9.15 -31.40 -0.91
CA HIS A 187 -10.42 -32.11 -0.90
C HIS A 187 -11.07 -32.17 -2.30
N GLY A 188 -10.80 -31.15 -3.14
CA GLY A 188 -11.35 -31.10 -4.50
C GLY A 188 -10.48 -31.77 -5.58
N MET A 189 -9.26 -32.16 -5.24
CA MET A 189 -8.31 -32.85 -6.12
C MET A 189 -8.51 -34.37 -6.04
#